data_a32e5c7b599dfcc44fc21a3a8506359f
#
_entry.id   a32e5c7b599dfcc44fc21a3a8506359f
#
_cell.length_a   1.000
_cell.length_b   1.000
_cell.length_c   1.000
_cell.angle_alpha   90.00
_cell.angle_beta   90.00
_cell.angle_gamma   90.00
#
_symmetry.space_group_name_H-M   'P 1'
#
loop_
_entity.id
_entity.type
_entity.pdbx_description
1 polymer ?
#
loop_
_entity_poly.entity_id
_entity_poly.type
_entity_poly.pdbx_seq_one_letter_code
_entity_poly.pdbx_strand_id
1 'polypeptide(L)'
;DVYKRQWEQCNPSDGLTLGQPVKTRWMDSTQAGPGEIRQAAQTVVKEMQLKGIEIGMVPYPVAENGTGAVGLPAWMWVGNPDDPQAWGPYTVSKDVNGIAVQATARPVHVTWDMGDGTQVVCDGPGTVYEDRFGKQESPDCGHTYMKMSNPTYKVTAITTWSVEWTAQGQSGVIETL
;
A
#
# COMPACT_ATOMS: atom_id res chain seq x y z
N ASP A 1 -33.62 -14.64 16.90
CA ASP A 1 -32.16 -14.82 16.80
C ASP A 1 -31.79 -16.23 17.15
N VAL A 2 -31.58 -17.05 16.11
CA VAL A 2 -31.27 -18.47 16.29
C VAL A 2 -29.76 -18.57 16.47
N TYR A 3 -29.31 -18.76 17.71
CA TYR A 3 -27.93 -19.12 17.99
C TYR A 3 -27.61 -20.45 17.32
N LYS A 4 -26.84 -20.44 16.23
CA LYS A 4 -26.30 -21.65 15.62
C LYS A 4 -25.18 -22.19 16.51
N ARG A 5 -25.52 -23.13 17.38
CA ARG A 5 -24.54 -23.89 18.16
C ARG A 5 -24.07 -25.07 17.33
N GLN A 6 -22.79 -25.12 17.06
CA GLN A 6 -22.18 -26.24 16.32
C GLN A 6 -21.54 -27.22 17.33
N TRP A 7 -21.79 -28.48 17.15
CA TRP A 7 -21.23 -29.55 17.99
C TRP A 7 -19.94 -30.04 17.29
N GLU A 8 -18.82 -30.02 18.01
CA GLU A 8 -17.61 -30.68 17.59
C GLU A 8 -17.56 -32.07 18.24
N GLN A 9 -17.53 -33.09 17.41
CA GLN A 9 -17.43 -34.45 17.84
C GLN A 9 -15.95 -34.86 17.85
N CYS A 10 -15.38 -35.08 19.05
CA CYS A 10 -14.01 -35.56 19.17
C CYS A 10 -13.88 -36.95 18.56
N ASN A 11 -12.86 -37.13 17.70
CA ASN A 11 -12.59 -38.37 17.01
C ASN A 11 -12.04 -39.42 18.02
N PRO A 12 -12.48 -40.71 17.96
CA PRO A 12 -12.02 -41.76 18.89
C PRO A 12 -10.52 -42.05 18.85
N SER A 13 -9.78 -41.53 17.90
CA SER A 13 -8.32 -41.65 17.79
C SER A 13 -7.54 -40.94 18.90
N ASP A 14 -8.19 -40.10 19.73
CA ASP A 14 -7.54 -39.34 20.80
C ASP A 14 -7.40 -40.09 22.12
N GLY A 15 -7.48 -41.41 22.12
CA GLY A 15 -7.16 -42.27 23.26
C GLY A 15 -8.22 -42.30 24.35
N LEU A 16 -9.47 -41.96 24.05
CA LEU A 16 -10.59 -42.07 24.98
C LEU A 16 -11.08 -43.51 25.13
N THR A 17 -10.97 -44.08 26.28
CA THR A 17 -11.55 -45.40 26.66
C THR A 17 -13.07 -45.35 26.64
N LEU A 18 -13.71 -46.42 26.12
CA LEU A 18 -15.16 -46.62 26.13
C LEU A 18 -15.72 -46.41 27.57
N GLY A 19 -16.62 -45.43 27.72
CA GLY A 19 -17.28 -45.12 29.00
C GLY A 19 -16.96 -43.78 29.61
N GLN A 20 -16.06 -42.99 29.03
CA GLN A 20 -15.83 -41.62 29.49
C GLN A 20 -16.86 -40.65 28.88
N PRO A 21 -17.38 -39.68 29.64
CA PRO A 21 -18.29 -38.69 29.12
C PRO A 21 -17.56 -37.83 28.06
N VAL A 22 -18.10 -37.74 26.86
CA VAL A 22 -17.62 -36.87 25.80
C VAL A 22 -17.69 -35.43 26.33
N LYS A 23 -16.53 -34.76 26.47
CA LYS A 23 -16.48 -33.34 26.80
C LYS A 23 -16.93 -32.55 25.59
N THR A 24 -18.20 -32.16 25.57
CA THR A 24 -18.70 -31.21 24.58
C THR A 24 -18.24 -29.83 24.94
N ARG A 25 -17.42 -29.20 24.10
CA ARG A 25 -17.07 -27.79 24.20
C ARG A 25 -18.00 -27.02 23.27
N TRP A 26 -18.74 -26.12 23.82
CA TRP A 26 -19.46 -25.12 23.03
C TRP A 26 -18.46 -24.13 22.46
N MET A 27 -18.36 -24.05 21.15
CA MET A 27 -17.67 -22.94 20.50
C MET A 27 -18.68 -21.83 20.31
N ASP A 28 -18.37 -20.66 20.81
CA ASP A 28 -19.17 -19.48 20.56
C ASP A 28 -18.98 -19.06 19.09
N SER A 29 -20.04 -19.26 18.29
CA SER A 29 -20.03 -18.94 16.86
C SER A 29 -20.06 -17.43 16.56
N THR A 30 -19.97 -16.60 17.62
CA THR A 30 -19.90 -15.14 17.47
C THR A 30 -18.51 -14.63 17.15
N GLN A 31 -17.47 -15.48 17.25
CA GLN A 31 -16.11 -15.10 16.94
C GLN A 31 -15.80 -15.42 15.47
N ALA A 32 -15.45 -14.39 14.70
CA ALA A 32 -15.11 -14.56 13.29
C ALA A 32 -13.89 -15.49 13.12
N GLY A 33 -13.95 -16.35 12.11
CA GLY A 33 -12.84 -17.22 11.77
C GLY A 33 -11.66 -16.44 11.18
N PRO A 34 -10.43 -17.01 11.21
CA PRO A 34 -9.24 -16.34 10.67
C PRO A 34 -9.38 -15.88 9.21
N GLY A 35 -10.11 -16.64 8.40
CA GLY A 35 -10.39 -16.30 7.00
C GLY A 35 -11.29 -15.08 6.84
N GLU A 36 -12.34 -14.99 7.67
CA GLU A 36 -13.27 -13.86 7.69
C GLU A 36 -12.59 -12.58 8.16
N ILE A 37 -11.72 -12.67 9.18
CA ILE A 37 -10.93 -11.55 9.68
C ILE A 37 -10.00 -11.01 8.60
N ARG A 38 -9.29 -11.89 7.88
CA ARG A 38 -8.43 -11.48 6.77
C ARG A 38 -9.22 -10.85 5.63
N GLN A 39 -10.40 -11.38 5.31
CA GLN A 39 -11.27 -10.82 4.28
C GLN A 39 -11.79 -9.44 4.68
N ALA A 40 -12.15 -9.25 5.95
CA ALA A 40 -12.54 -7.95 6.49
C ALA A 40 -11.38 -6.93 6.36
N ALA A 41 -10.15 -7.33 6.70
CA ALA A 41 -8.97 -6.49 6.54
C ALA A 41 -8.74 -6.11 5.07
N GLN A 42 -8.84 -7.05 4.13
CA GLN A 42 -8.73 -6.76 2.69
C GLN A 42 -9.80 -5.78 2.21
N THR A 43 -11.01 -5.88 2.74
CA THR A 43 -12.11 -4.96 2.44
C THR A 43 -11.76 -3.55 2.91
N VAL A 44 -11.28 -3.40 4.15
CA VAL A 44 -10.88 -2.09 4.69
C VAL A 44 -9.74 -1.48 3.87
N VAL A 45 -8.73 -2.27 3.49
CA VAL A 45 -7.61 -1.79 2.66
C VAL A 45 -8.10 -1.24 1.31
N LYS A 46 -9.02 -1.94 0.64
CA LYS A 46 -9.63 -1.44 -0.62
C LYS A 46 -10.42 -0.15 -0.43
N GLU A 47 -11.07 -0.02 0.72
CA GLU A 47 -11.91 1.15 1.05
C GLU A 47 -11.09 2.33 1.59
N MET A 48 -9.79 2.17 1.85
CA MET A 48 -8.89 3.28 2.22
C MET A 48 -8.79 4.33 1.11
N GLN A 49 -9.07 3.95 -0.14
CA GLN A 49 -9.00 4.85 -1.30
C GLN A 49 -7.65 5.59 -1.37
N LEU A 50 -6.56 4.83 -1.28
CA LEU A 50 -5.22 5.37 -1.47
C LEU A 50 -5.13 6.03 -2.85
N LYS A 51 -4.48 7.20 -2.91
CA LYS A 51 -4.39 8.02 -4.10
C LYS A 51 -3.01 7.91 -4.73
N GLY A 52 -2.93 8.20 -6.02
CA GLY A 52 -1.66 8.48 -6.66
C GLY A 52 -1.05 9.79 -6.14
N ILE A 53 0.27 9.87 -6.19
CA ILE A 53 1.00 11.10 -5.88
C ILE A 53 0.82 12.16 -6.97
N GLU A 54 0.92 13.42 -6.60
CA GLU A 54 1.20 14.49 -7.56
C GLU A 54 2.67 14.41 -7.97
N ILE A 55 2.93 14.47 -9.28
CA ILE A 55 4.29 14.42 -9.81
C ILE A 55 4.93 15.79 -9.69
N GLY A 56 5.91 15.93 -8.79
CA GLY A 56 6.87 17.02 -8.82
C GLY A 56 8.06 16.65 -9.69
N MET A 57 8.45 17.50 -10.63
CA MET A 57 9.52 17.23 -11.58
C MET A 57 10.19 18.49 -12.10
N VAL A 58 11.50 18.43 -12.30
CA VAL A 58 12.29 19.39 -13.06
C VAL A 58 13.11 18.63 -14.11
N PRO A 59 13.13 19.03 -15.38
CA PRO A 59 12.39 20.16 -15.98
C PRO A 59 10.87 19.97 -15.89
N TYR A 60 10.15 21.08 -15.75
CA TYR A 60 8.70 21.10 -15.65
C TYR A 60 8.03 20.42 -16.84
N PRO A 61 6.82 19.87 -16.68
CA PRO A 61 6.05 19.31 -17.80
C PRO A 61 5.84 20.31 -18.94
N VAL A 62 5.72 19.81 -20.17
CA VAL A 62 5.47 20.65 -21.35
C VAL A 62 4.21 21.51 -21.20
N ALA A 63 3.18 20.98 -20.52
CA ALA A 63 1.97 21.73 -20.21
C ALA A 63 2.22 23.00 -19.37
N GLU A 64 3.34 23.05 -18.65
CA GLU A 64 3.80 24.19 -17.85
C GLU A 64 4.95 24.96 -18.54
N ASN A 65 5.08 24.82 -19.87
CA ASN A 65 6.15 25.39 -20.70
C ASN A 65 7.57 24.90 -20.35
N GLY A 66 7.67 23.75 -19.65
CA GLY A 66 8.95 23.14 -19.36
C GLY A 66 9.58 22.50 -20.59
N THR A 67 10.90 22.60 -20.70
CA THR A 67 11.69 21.95 -21.75
C THR A 67 12.93 21.34 -21.13
N GLY A 68 13.07 20.01 -21.25
CA GLY A 68 14.27 19.31 -20.84
C GLY A 68 15.33 19.36 -21.94
N ALA A 69 16.58 19.18 -21.55
CA ALA A 69 17.68 18.99 -22.49
C ALA A 69 18.31 17.61 -22.28
N VAL A 70 18.68 16.96 -23.38
CA VAL A 70 19.41 15.68 -23.35
C VAL A 70 20.70 15.85 -22.58
N GLY A 71 20.98 14.91 -21.68
CA GLY A 71 22.17 14.93 -20.85
C GLY A 71 22.08 15.83 -19.59
N LEU A 72 20.96 16.51 -19.37
CA LEU A 72 20.72 17.20 -18.10
C LEU A 72 19.93 16.32 -17.14
N PRO A 73 20.30 16.29 -15.84
CA PRO A 73 19.57 15.56 -14.83
C PRO A 73 18.14 16.09 -14.66
N ALA A 74 17.18 15.19 -14.66
CA ALA A 74 15.83 15.45 -14.17
C ALA A 74 15.73 15.03 -12.71
N TRP A 75 15.02 15.83 -11.92
CA TRP A 75 14.70 15.54 -10.52
C TRP A 75 13.23 15.15 -10.43
N MET A 76 12.91 14.22 -9.56
CA MET A 76 11.53 13.78 -9.33
C MET A 76 11.23 13.72 -7.85
N TRP A 77 10.02 14.13 -7.46
CA TRP A 77 9.57 14.09 -6.07
C TRP A 77 8.05 13.97 -5.97
N VAL A 78 7.57 13.64 -4.78
CA VAL A 78 6.14 13.64 -4.44
C VAL A 78 5.70 15.09 -4.23
N GLY A 79 4.77 15.58 -5.07
CA GLY A 79 4.30 16.98 -5.02
C GLY A 79 3.33 17.25 -3.90
N ASN A 80 2.69 16.22 -3.35
CA ASN A 80 1.70 16.31 -2.27
C ASN A 80 2.05 15.41 -1.06
N PRO A 81 3.24 15.56 -0.45
CA PRO A 81 3.70 14.67 0.63
C PRO A 81 2.88 14.81 1.92
N ASP A 82 2.12 15.90 2.07
CA ASP A 82 1.27 16.17 3.23
C ASP A 82 -0.14 15.55 3.11
N ASP A 83 -0.53 15.00 1.95
CA ASP A 83 -1.78 14.24 1.80
C ASP A 83 -1.58 12.81 2.31
N PRO A 84 -2.19 12.40 3.45
CA PRO A 84 -1.98 11.08 4.01
C PRO A 84 -2.45 9.95 3.09
N GLN A 85 -3.41 10.20 2.19
CA GLN A 85 -3.88 9.20 1.23
C GLN A 85 -2.95 9.07 0.02
N ALA A 86 -2.07 10.04 -0.22
CA ALA A 86 -1.10 10.02 -1.32
C ALA A 86 0.30 9.59 -0.86
N TRP A 87 0.73 10.00 0.36
CA TRP A 87 2.06 9.67 0.85
C TRP A 87 2.09 9.07 2.27
N GLY A 88 1.00 9.09 3.04
CA GLY A 88 0.92 8.44 4.36
C GLY A 88 1.75 9.09 5.48
N PRO A 89 1.79 8.48 6.67
CA PRO A 89 1.00 7.33 7.06
C PRO A 89 -0.50 7.63 7.11
N TYR A 90 -1.33 6.70 6.65
CA TYR A 90 -2.77 6.85 6.67
C TYR A 90 -3.45 5.69 7.42
N THR A 91 -4.19 6.01 8.48
CA THR A 91 -4.85 5.01 9.34
C THR A 91 -6.36 5.13 9.21
N VAL A 92 -7.01 3.99 9.02
CA VAL A 92 -8.47 3.83 9.01
C VAL A 92 -8.87 2.77 10.02
N SER A 93 -9.94 3.04 10.78
CA SER A 93 -10.59 2.04 11.64
C SER A 93 -12.02 1.88 11.17
N LYS A 94 -12.44 0.65 10.88
CA LYS A 94 -13.76 0.35 10.34
C LYS A 94 -14.28 -0.99 10.84
N ASP A 95 -15.59 -1.09 11.02
CA ASP A 95 -16.28 -2.34 11.27
C ASP A 95 -16.76 -2.95 9.96
N VAL A 96 -16.44 -4.22 9.76
CA VAL A 96 -16.90 -5.02 8.62
C VAL A 96 -17.59 -6.25 9.14
N ASN A 97 -18.92 -6.27 9.08
CA ASN A 97 -19.77 -7.38 9.54
C ASN A 97 -19.51 -7.77 11.03
N GLY A 98 -19.31 -6.78 11.91
CA GLY A 98 -19.03 -7.01 13.33
C GLY A 98 -17.55 -7.29 13.64
N ILE A 99 -16.66 -7.17 12.65
CA ILE A 99 -15.21 -7.29 12.81
C ILE A 99 -14.61 -5.89 12.77
N ALA A 100 -14.20 -5.36 13.92
CA ALA A 100 -13.48 -4.10 14.00
C ALA A 100 -12.05 -4.28 13.49
N VAL A 101 -11.71 -3.58 12.39
CA VAL A 101 -10.40 -3.61 11.75
C VAL A 101 -9.77 -2.23 11.85
N GLN A 102 -8.50 -2.18 12.24
CA GLN A 102 -7.64 -1.00 12.09
C GLN A 102 -6.58 -1.32 11.04
N ALA A 103 -6.40 -0.45 10.07
CA ALA A 103 -5.39 -0.57 9.01
C ALA A 103 -4.59 0.72 8.90
N THR A 104 -3.26 0.60 8.79
CA THR A 104 -2.34 1.73 8.61
C THR A 104 -1.50 1.50 7.36
N ALA A 105 -1.69 2.36 6.36
CA ALA A 105 -0.93 2.36 5.12
C ALA A 105 0.31 3.26 5.24
N ARG A 106 1.45 2.75 4.75
CA ARG A 106 2.72 3.47 4.62
C ARG A 106 3.27 3.27 3.22
N PRO A 107 3.77 4.32 2.55
CA PRO A 107 4.45 4.15 1.27
C PRO A 107 5.77 3.40 1.50
N VAL A 108 6.12 2.51 0.57
CA VAL A 108 7.37 1.75 0.57
C VAL A 108 8.35 2.39 -0.41
N HIS A 109 7.91 2.57 -1.65
CA HIS A 109 8.68 3.23 -2.71
C HIS A 109 7.76 3.76 -3.81
N VAL A 110 8.30 4.62 -4.65
CA VAL A 110 7.67 5.05 -5.90
C VAL A 110 8.45 4.47 -7.07
N THR A 111 7.76 3.79 -7.97
CA THR A 111 8.31 3.37 -9.26
C THR A 111 7.91 4.39 -10.31
N TRP A 112 8.90 5.05 -10.90
CA TRP A 112 8.76 6.02 -11.96
C TRP A 112 9.03 5.36 -13.31
N ASP A 113 8.06 5.36 -14.21
CA ASP A 113 8.28 5.04 -15.62
C ASP A 113 8.58 6.34 -16.36
N MET A 114 9.78 6.45 -16.89
CA MET A 114 10.27 7.67 -17.50
C MET A 114 9.83 7.87 -18.96
N GLY A 115 9.10 6.89 -19.52
CA GLY A 115 8.57 6.93 -20.89
C GLY A 115 9.62 6.71 -21.98
N ASP A 116 10.89 6.56 -21.65
CA ASP A 116 12.00 6.24 -22.56
C ASP A 116 12.41 4.75 -22.50
N GLY A 117 11.63 3.94 -21.77
CA GLY A 117 11.91 2.54 -21.47
C GLY A 117 12.70 2.32 -20.19
N THR A 118 13.00 3.38 -19.44
CA THR A 118 13.68 3.30 -18.14
C THR A 118 12.66 3.38 -17.00
N GLN A 119 12.88 2.55 -15.97
CA GLN A 119 12.18 2.67 -14.70
C GLN A 119 13.17 3.05 -13.58
N VAL A 120 12.76 3.97 -12.72
CA VAL A 120 13.53 4.40 -11.54
C VAL A 120 12.70 4.12 -10.30
N VAL A 121 13.30 3.47 -9.31
CA VAL A 121 12.66 3.20 -8.02
C VAL A 121 13.27 4.12 -6.97
N CYS A 122 12.43 4.87 -6.26
CA CYS A 122 12.85 5.81 -5.23
C CYS A 122 12.21 5.44 -3.89
N ASP A 123 13.01 5.21 -2.86
CA ASP A 123 12.56 4.73 -1.53
C ASP A 123 11.96 5.85 -0.66
N GLY A 124 12.00 7.09 -1.11
CA GLY A 124 11.49 8.26 -0.38
C GLY A 124 10.63 9.16 -1.26
N PRO A 125 10.17 10.29 -0.70
CA PRO A 125 9.36 11.25 -1.44
C PRO A 125 10.14 12.00 -2.52
N GLY A 126 11.46 11.86 -2.56
CA GLY A 126 12.35 12.65 -3.40
C GLY A 126 12.63 14.04 -2.83
N THR A 127 13.80 14.57 -3.15
CA THR A 127 14.17 15.93 -2.77
C THR A 127 13.57 16.93 -3.76
N VAL A 128 12.86 17.93 -3.24
CA VAL A 128 12.33 19.03 -4.07
C VAL A 128 13.48 19.83 -4.65
N TYR A 129 13.45 20.04 -5.96
CA TYR A 129 14.45 20.84 -6.64
C TYR A 129 14.36 22.33 -6.22
N GLU A 130 15.51 22.94 -6.03
CA GLU A 130 15.67 24.38 -5.82
C GLU A 130 16.73 24.91 -6.80
N ASP A 131 16.60 26.15 -7.26
CA ASP A 131 17.51 26.78 -8.25
C ASP A 131 18.97 26.76 -7.82
N ARG A 132 19.25 26.74 -6.51
CA ARG A 132 20.61 26.64 -5.97
C ARG A 132 21.35 25.35 -6.36
N PHE A 133 20.61 24.27 -6.70
CA PHE A 133 21.20 23.01 -7.12
C PHE A 133 21.70 23.04 -8.57
N GLY A 134 21.20 23.99 -9.39
CA GLY A 134 21.66 24.15 -10.75
C GLY A 134 21.52 22.88 -11.60
N LYS A 135 22.64 22.40 -12.15
CA LYS A 135 22.67 21.21 -13.02
C LYS A 135 23.12 19.93 -12.30
N GLN A 136 23.03 19.90 -10.97
CA GLN A 136 23.43 18.73 -10.20
C GLN A 136 22.41 17.60 -10.36
N GLU A 137 22.87 16.36 -10.19
CA GLU A 137 21.98 15.20 -10.09
C GLU A 137 21.18 15.26 -8.79
N SER A 138 19.96 14.69 -8.82
CA SER A 138 19.17 14.52 -7.60
C SER A 138 19.89 13.57 -6.63
N PRO A 139 19.91 13.87 -5.32
CA PRO A 139 20.57 13.02 -4.35
C PRO A 139 19.87 11.70 -4.12
N ASP A 140 18.60 11.58 -4.47
CA ASP A 140 17.73 10.44 -4.11
C ASP A 140 16.80 9.96 -5.23
N CYS A 141 16.30 10.85 -6.09
CA CYS A 141 15.32 10.47 -7.10
C CYS A 141 15.50 11.28 -8.38
N GLY A 142 16.24 10.74 -9.35
CA GLY A 142 16.53 11.43 -10.59
C GLY A 142 16.72 10.50 -11.79
N HIS A 143 16.70 11.11 -12.99
CA HIS A 143 16.92 10.44 -14.26
C HIS A 143 17.57 11.38 -15.26
N THR A 144 18.41 10.85 -16.15
CA THR A 144 19.01 11.62 -17.24
C THR A 144 18.58 11.04 -18.58
N TYR A 145 17.84 11.82 -19.35
CA TYR A 145 17.45 11.42 -20.70
C TYR A 145 18.64 11.53 -21.66
N MET A 146 18.96 10.42 -22.33
CA MET A 146 20.08 10.36 -23.29
C MET A 146 19.64 10.54 -24.76
N LYS A 147 18.34 10.66 -25.01
CA LYS A 147 17.75 10.83 -26.34
C LYS A 147 16.63 11.87 -26.28
N MET A 148 16.41 12.53 -27.41
CA MET A 148 15.26 13.43 -27.57
C MET A 148 13.97 12.61 -27.64
N SER A 149 12.92 13.13 -27.02
CA SER A 149 11.55 12.59 -27.14
C SER A 149 10.96 12.91 -28.53
N ASN A 150 9.99 12.11 -28.95
CA ASN A 150 9.20 12.41 -30.16
C ASN A 150 7.75 11.94 -29.99
N PRO A 151 6.78 12.81 -29.75
CA PRO A 151 6.95 14.25 -29.46
C PRO A 151 7.41 14.52 -28.02
N THR A 152 6.95 13.73 -27.02
CA THR A 152 7.27 13.90 -25.59
C THR A 152 7.35 12.54 -24.88
N TYR A 153 8.16 12.45 -23.84
CA TYR A 153 8.09 11.32 -22.91
C TYR A 153 6.90 11.48 -21.98
N LYS A 154 6.20 10.38 -21.72
CA LYS A 154 5.12 10.34 -20.74
C LYS A 154 5.65 9.72 -19.45
N VAL A 155 5.82 10.53 -18.42
CA VAL A 155 6.24 10.06 -17.11
C VAL A 155 5.02 9.62 -16.31
N THR A 156 5.12 8.45 -15.66
CA THR A 156 4.12 7.96 -14.71
C THR A 156 4.78 7.53 -13.42
N ALA A 157 4.05 7.65 -12.32
CA ALA A 157 4.53 7.25 -10.99
C ALA A 157 3.53 6.31 -10.34
N ILE A 158 4.02 5.22 -9.78
CA ILE A 158 3.23 4.23 -9.05
C ILE A 158 3.82 4.08 -7.65
N THR A 159 3.02 4.36 -6.64
CA THR A 159 3.42 4.16 -5.23
C THR A 159 3.06 2.76 -4.78
N THR A 160 4.03 2.04 -4.26
CA THR A 160 3.81 0.77 -3.56
C THR A 160 3.59 1.03 -2.09
N TRP A 161 2.52 0.46 -1.54
CA TRP A 161 2.12 0.63 -0.15
C TRP A 161 2.26 -0.66 0.64
N SER A 162 2.69 -0.57 1.88
CA SER A 162 2.57 -1.60 2.90
C SER A 162 1.46 -1.21 3.87
N VAL A 163 0.46 -2.06 4.02
CA VAL A 163 -0.68 -1.82 4.91
C VAL A 163 -0.66 -2.83 6.04
N GLU A 164 -0.29 -2.38 7.23
CA GLU A 164 -0.40 -3.15 8.46
C GLU A 164 -1.84 -3.11 8.98
N TRP A 165 -2.38 -4.25 9.34
CA TRP A 165 -3.73 -4.31 9.90
C TRP A 165 -3.80 -5.15 11.18
N THR A 166 -4.75 -4.81 12.02
CA THR A 166 -5.10 -5.54 13.25
C THR A 166 -6.60 -5.68 13.36
N ALA A 167 -7.08 -6.86 13.79
CA ALA A 167 -8.49 -7.13 14.05
C ALA A 167 -8.64 -8.32 15.01
N GLN A 168 -9.43 -8.21 16.05
CA GLN A 168 -9.75 -9.29 16.99
C GLN A 168 -8.52 -10.12 17.47
N GLY A 169 -7.40 -9.43 17.77
CA GLY A 169 -6.16 -10.08 18.22
C GLY A 169 -5.34 -10.74 17.11
N GLN A 170 -5.74 -10.63 15.86
CA GLN A 170 -4.95 -11.00 14.68
C GLN A 170 -4.34 -9.77 14.02
N SER A 171 -3.24 -9.97 13.31
CA SER A 171 -2.55 -8.91 12.54
C SER A 171 -1.96 -9.49 11.27
N GLY A 172 -1.62 -8.61 10.34
CA GLY A 172 -0.97 -8.97 9.11
C GLY A 172 -0.55 -7.74 8.30
N VAL A 173 0.08 -7.99 7.17
CA VAL A 173 0.51 -6.97 6.21
C VAL A 173 -0.08 -7.30 4.84
N ILE A 174 -0.53 -6.28 4.14
CA ILE A 174 -1.00 -6.35 2.75
C ILE A 174 -0.20 -5.31 1.96
N GLU A 175 0.48 -5.77 0.90
CA GLU A 175 1.08 -4.86 -0.07
C GLU A 175 0.07 -4.55 -1.18
N THR A 176 0.04 -3.29 -1.63
CA THR A 176 -0.88 -2.81 -2.67
C THR A 176 -0.25 -1.67 -3.46
N LEU A 177 -0.78 -1.41 -4.66
CA LEU A 177 -0.39 -0.34 -5.57
C LEU A 177 -1.47 0.73 -5.62
#